data_90140ea7ddb4e0b099b6ec2623b3f3d3
#
_entry.id   90140ea7ddb4e0b099b6ec2623b3f3d3
#
_cell.length_a   1.000
_cell.length_b   1.000
_cell.length_c   1.000
_cell.angle_alpha   90.00
_cell.angle_beta   90.00
_cell.angle_gamma   90.00
#
_symmetry.space_group_name_H-M   'P 1'
#
loop_
_entity.id
_entity.type
_entity.pdbx_description
1 polymer ?
#
loop_
_entity_poly.entity_id
_entity_poly.type
_entity_poly.pdbx_seq_one_letter_code
_entity_poly.pdbx_strand_id
1 'polypeptide(L)'
;MAKKTNGSFLLRIEDTDLERSKKEFSDAICADLKWVGLEWDEGPEVGGEEKSYYQSQRLELYQEFYEKLLDQDLIYPCFTSEEELKIIRRNQIAAGQPPRYTGVWSQASEEEVQEELDKGNKPVYRFRIPKKETISFMDLVKGEQSFATDDLDDFIVRKKDSSPTFMFANAIDDSLMGVDLVLRGDDHLSNTPRQIALLESLDLSLPRYAHVSLFTGSDGAPLSKRNGSLSISDLKEMGYLPIAVSNYLSRVGHTINDNDLKTQKELADSFETKNISSSPSKFDLDQLLFWQKKAVDNLTIDE
;
A
#
# COMPACT_ATOMS: atom_id res chain seq x y z
N MET A 1 13.97 6.87 5.71
CA MET A 1 13.85 6.43 7.12
C MET A 1 14.80 5.29 7.45
N ALA A 2 14.76 4.16 6.76
CA ALA A 2 15.66 3.03 7.01
C ALA A 2 17.12 3.44 7.17
N LYS A 3 17.70 4.16 6.21
CA LYS A 3 19.09 4.66 6.31
C LYS A 3 19.35 5.50 7.57
N LYS A 4 18.40 6.31 8.03
CA LYS A 4 18.56 7.13 9.24
C LYS A 4 18.58 6.31 10.53
N THR A 5 17.80 5.23 10.57
CA THR A 5 17.68 4.40 11.77
C THR A 5 18.62 3.19 11.77
N ASN A 6 19.51 3.09 10.78
CA ASN A 6 20.34 1.90 10.51
C ASN A 6 19.50 0.61 10.38
N GLY A 7 18.29 0.74 9.84
CA GLY A 7 17.42 -0.36 9.51
C GLY A 7 17.56 -0.77 8.05
N SER A 8 16.93 -1.88 7.67
CA SER A 8 16.89 -2.39 6.30
C SER A 8 15.77 -1.74 5.49
N PHE A 9 16.03 -1.44 4.24
CA PHE A 9 15.03 -1.05 3.26
C PHE A 9 14.69 -2.28 2.41
N LEU A 10 13.49 -2.81 2.58
CA LEU A 10 12.97 -3.94 1.84
C LEU A 10 12.10 -3.46 0.68
N LEU A 11 12.35 -3.99 -0.51
CA LEU A 11 11.49 -3.81 -1.69
C LEU A 11 10.73 -5.10 -1.97
N ARG A 12 9.38 -5.02 -1.95
CA ARG A 12 8.48 -6.12 -2.32
C ARG A 12 7.64 -5.74 -3.53
N ILE A 13 7.53 -6.65 -4.47
CA ILE A 13 6.71 -6.49 -5.67
C ILE A 13 5.34 -7.10 -5.43
N GLU A 14 4.32 -6.27 -5.51
CA GLU A 14 2.92 -6.61 -5.27
C GLU A 14 2.22 -6.97 -6.59
N ASP A 15 2.55 -8.14 -7.12
CA ASP A 15 2.15 -8.65 -8.42
C ASP A 15 1.05 -9.73 -8.36
N THR A 16 0.16 -9.65 -7.36
CA THR A 16 -0.96 -10.60 -7.19
C THR A 16 -2.05 -10.49 -8.25
N ASP A 17 -2.07 -9.42 -9.04
CA ASP A 17 -2.95 -9.23 -10.20
C ASP A 17 -2.13 -9.49 -11.49
N LEU A 18 -2.10 -10.74 -11.94
CA LEU A 18 -1.28 -11.17 -13.08
C LEU A 18 -1.68 -10.52 -14.41
N GLU A 19 -2.91 -10.03 -14.55
CA GLU A 19 -3.35 -9.33 -15.77
C GLU A 19 -2.75 -7.93 -15.86
N ARG A 20 -2.55 -7.27 -14.71
CA ARG A 20 -2.03 -5.90 -14.61
C ARG A 20 -0.55 -5.84 -14.29
N SER A 21 0.01 -6.90 -13.71
CA SER A 21 1.39 -6.94 -13.23
C SER A 21 2.28 -7.67 -14.22
N LYS A 22 2.91 -6.89 -15.10
CA LYS A 22 3.90 -7.43 -16.04
C LYS A 22 5.30 -7.25 -15.49
N LYS A 23 6.20 -8.18 -15.78
CA LYS A 23 7.62 -8.11 -15.36
C LYS A 23 8.29 -6.79 -15.75
N GLU A 24 7.95 -6.25 -16.92
CA GLU A 24 8.46 -4.95 -17.42
C GLU A 24 8.17 -3.80 -16.44
N PHE A 25 7.02 -3.82 -15.73
CA PHE A 25 6.70 -2.79 -14.75
C PHE A 25 7.53 -2.93 -13.48
N SER A 26 7.76 -4.16 -13.01
CA SER A 26 8.63 -4.43 -11.87
C SER A 26 10.07 -4.03 -12.16
N ASP A 27 10.58 -4.38 -13.35
CA ASP A 27 11.91 -4.00 -13.80
C ASP A 27 12.05 -2.47 -13.90
N ALA A 28 11.01 -1.77 -14.40
CA ALA A 28 10.98 -0.31 -14.48
C ALA A 28 11.00 0.35 -13.09
N ILE A 29 10.23 -0.17 -12.13
CA ILE A 29 10.24 0.33 -10.74
C ILE A 29 11.65 0.20 -10.13
N CYS A 30 12.29 -0.96 -10.30
CA CYS A 30 13.66 -1.17 -9.82
C CYS A 30 14.66 -0.20 -10.48
N ALA A 31 14.53 0.01 -11.79
CA ALA A 31 15.39 0.94 -12.53
C ALA A 31 15.18 2.40 -12.09
N ASP A 32 13.92 2.81 -11.89
CA ASP A 32 13.56 4.16 -11.44
C ASP A 32 14.06 4.44 -10.03
N LEU A 33 13.91 3.49 -9.10
CA LEU A 33 14.44 3.62 -7.74
C LEU A 33 15.97 3.77 -7.74
N LYS A 34 16.68 2.91 -8.49
CA LYS A 34 18.13 3.01 -8.63
C LYS A 34 18.57 4.33 -9.25
N TRP A 35 17.84 4.81 -10.26
CA TRP A 35 18.17 6.07 -10.92
C TRP A 35 18.07 7.26 -9.97
N VAL A 36 17.06 7.30 -9.06
CA VAL A 36 16.99 8.35 -8.03
C VAL A 36 17.94 8.11 -6.84
N GLY A 37 18.78 7.07 -6.88
CA GLY A 37 19.75 6.75 -5.84
C GLY A 37 19.16 6.04 -4.62
N LEU A 38 18.01 5.38 -4.78
CA LEU A 38 17.40 4.54 -3.75
C LEU A 38 17.74 3.08 -4.03
N GLU A 39 18.59 2.50 -3.19
CA GLU A 39 18.95 1.10 -3.17
C GLU A 39 18.25 0.43 -1.99
N TRP A 40 17.87 -0.83 -2.18
CA TRP A 40 17.24 -1.65 -1.14
C TRP A 40 18.21 -2.72 -0.64
N ASP A 41 18.07 -3.09 0.61
CA ASP A 41 18.93 -4.06 1.29
C ASP A 41 18.41 -5.49 1.09
N GLU A 42 17.08 -5.65 0.94
CA GLU A 42 16.40 -6.90 0.65
C GLU A 42 15.35 -6.70 -0.45
N GLY A 43 15.24 -7.67 -1.34
CA GLY A 43 14.24 -7.58 -2.42
C GLY A 43 14.70 -8.20 -3.73
N PRO A 44 13.99 -7.87 -4.85
CA PRO A 44 14.41 -8.29 -6.19
C PRO A 44 15.88 -7.94 -6.48
N GLU A 45 16.56 -8.82 -7.18
CA GLU A 45 17.96 -8.73 -7.60
C GLU A 45 19.01 -8.87 -6.49
N VAL A 46 18.74 -8.40 -5.27
CA VAL A 46 19.68 -8.50 -4.13
C VAL A 46 19.43 -9.71 -3.24
N GLY A 47 18.20 -10.26 -3.25
CA GLY A 47 17.82 -11.36 -2.38
C GLY A 47 17.56 -10.88 -0.94
N GLY A 48 17.77 -11.78 0.03
CA GLY A 48 17.56 -11.53 1.46
C GLY A 48 17.17 -12.81 2.19
N GLU A 49 16.47 -12.71 3.32
CA GLU A 49 16.07 -13.85 4.13
C GLU A 49 14.90 -14.64 3.53
N GLU A 50 14.06 -13.99 2.70
CA GLU A 50 12.88 -14.60 2.11
C GLU A 50 13.19 -15.35 0.81
N LYS A 51 12.43 -16.42 0.53
CA LYS A 51 12.54 -17.17 -0.73
C LYS A 51 12.20 -16.33 -1.96
N SER A 52 11.27 -15.42 -1.82
CA SER A 52 10.86 -14.49 -2.87
C SER A 52 10.29 -13.20 -2.30
N TYR A 53 10.56 -12.11 -3.00
CA TYR A 53 10.02 -10.78 -2.78
C TYR A 53 8.95 -10.40 -3.82
N TYR A 54 8.48 -11.38 -4.61
CA TYR A 54 7.32 -11.26 -5.50
C TYR A 54 6.14 -11.98 -4.87
N GLN A 55 5.03 -11.29 -4.64
CA GLN A 55 3.86 -11.87 -3.99
C GLN A 55 3.22 -13.01 -4.79
N SER A 56 3.29 -12.94 -6.14
CA SER A 56 2.85 -14.02 -7.02
C SER A 56 3.58 -15.35 -6.81
N GLN A 57 4.77 -15.32 -6.22
CA GLN A 57 5.58 -16.51 -5.94
C GLN A 57 5.42 -17.02 -4.50
N ARG A 58 4.51 -16.43 -3.72
CA ARG A 58 4.27 -16.77 -2.30
C ARG A 58 2.91 -17.44 -2.07
N LEU A 59 2.26 -17.92 -3.12
CA LEU A 59 0.89 -18.47 -3.05
C LEU A 59 0.75 -19.66 -2.10
N GLU A 60 1.76 -20.52 -1.99
CA GLU A 60 1.77 -21.64 -1.05
C GLU A 60 1.71 -21.15 0.39
N LEU A 61 2.49 -20.13 0.72
CA LEU A 61 2.46 -19.50 2.04
C LEU A 61 1.08 -18.92 2.36
N TYR A 62 0.47 -18.21 1.42
CA TYR A 62 -0.87 -17.66 1.63
C TYR A 62 -1.93 -18.76 1.81
N GLN A 63 -1.76 -19.91 1.15
CA GLN A 63 -2.66 -21.04 1.31
C GLN A 63 -2.63 -21.58 2.76
N GLU A 64 -1.46 -21.67 3.39
CA GLU A 64 -1.35 -22.07 4.80
C GLU A 64 -2.14 -21.15 5.74
N PHE A 65 -2.13 -19.83 5.48
CA PHE A 65 -2.90 -18.87 6.27
C PHE A 65 -4.41 -18.94 5.98
N TYR A 66 -4.81 -19.23 4.74
CA TYR A 66 -6.23 -19.50 4.45
C TYR A 66 -6.76 -20.70 5.20
N GLU A 67 -5.99 -21.79 5.26
CA GLU A 67 -6.35 -22.99 6.00
C GLU A 67 -6.51 -22.68 7.49
N LYS A 68 -5.57 -21.97 8.10
CA LYS A 68 -5.68 -21.52 9.50
C LYS A 68 -6.94 -20.69 9.75
N LEU A 69 -7.26 -19.76 8.85
CA LEU A 69 -8.45 -18.92 8.98
C LEU A 69 -9.75 -19.70 8.79
N LEU A 70 -9.77 -20.72 7.91
CA LEU A 70 -10.91 -21.61 7.70
C LEU A 70 -11.14 -22.50 8.94
N ASP A 71 -10.08 -23.10 9.47
CA ASP A 71 -10.16 -23.97 10.66
C ASP A 71 -10.68 -23.22 11.89
N GLN A 72 -10.49 -21.92 11.95
CA GLN A 72 -10.97 -21.06 13.03
C GLN A 72 -12.32 -20.38 12.74
N ASP A 73 -12.98 -20.72 11.62
CA ASP A 73 -14.20 -20.03 11.12
C ASP A 73 -14.06 -18.49 11.00
N LEU A 74 -12.86 -18.02 10.72
CA LEU A 74 -12.58 -16.58 10.56
C LEU A 74 -12.77 -16.09 9.13
N ILE A 75 -12.87 -17.01 8.16
CA ILE A 75 -13.26 -16.68 6.78
C ILE A 75 -14.40 -17.56 6.32
N TYR A 76 -15.19 -17.07 5.39
CA TYR A 76 -16.33 -17.78 4.83
C TYR A 76 -16.44 -17.58 3.31
N PRO A 77 -16.99 -18.57 2.56
CA PRO A 77 -17.23 -18.44 1.14
C PRO A 77 -18.37 -17.44 0.87
N CYS A 78 -18.20 -16.63 -0.15
CA CYS A 78 -19.19 -15.63 -0.56
C CYS A 78 -19.38 -15.68 -2.07
N PHE A 79 -20.62 -15.92 -2.51
CA PHE A 79 -20.98 -16.03 -3.92
C PHE A 79 -21.69 -14.79 -4.47
N THR A 80 -21.82 -13.73 -3.66
CA THR A 80 -22.43 -12.47 -4.12
C THR A 80 -21.70 -11.96 -5.37
N SER A 81 -22.44 -11.77 -6.45
CA SER A 81 -21.93 -11.27 -7.72
C SER A 81 -21.62 -9.77 -7.67
N GLU A 82 -20.84 -9.28 -8.65
CA GLU A 82 -20.58 -7.85 -8.78
C GLU A 82 -21.85 -7.04 -9.06
N GLU A 83 -22.80 -7.61 -9.82
CA GLU A 83 -24.08 -7.00 -10.12
C GLU A 83 -24.92 -6.82 -8.85
N GLU A 84 -25.01 -7.85 -8.02
CA GLU A 84 -25.70 -7.77 -6.73
C GLU A 84 -25.03 -6.74 -5.81
N LEU A 85 -23.72 -6.72 -5.72
CA LEU A 85 -22.99 -5.71 -4.94
C LEU A 85 -23.27 -4.29 -5.46
N LYS A 86 -23.37 -4.07 -6.77
CA LYS A 86 -23.73 -2.77 -7.35
C LYS A 86 -25.15 -2.36 -6.96
N ILE A 87 -26.10 -3.31 -6.98
CA ILE A 87 -27.50 -3.06 -6.57
C ILE A 87 -27.56 -2.71 -5.09
N ILE A 88 -26.91 -3.51 -4.23
CA ILE A 88 -26.86 -3.27 -2.78
C ILE A 88 -26.32 -1.86 -2.50
N ARG A 89 -25.15 -1.51 -3.07
CA ARG A 89 -24.52 -0.19 -2.90
C ARG A 89 -25.44 0.94 -3.35
N ARG A 90 -26.08 0.81 -4.50
CA ARG A 90 -27.01 1.82 -5.02
C ARG A 90 -28.20 2.04 -4.09
N ASN A 91 -28.76 0.95 -3.56
CA ASN A 91 -29.90 1.02 -2.63
C ASN A 91 -29.49 1.68 -1.30
N GLN A 92 -28.32 1.35 -0.77
CA GLN A 92 -27.78 1.97 0.45
C GLN A 92 -27.54 3.47 0.26
N ILE A 93 -26.94 3.88 -0.85
CA ILE A 93 -26.73 5.30 -1.18
C ILE A 93 -28.07 6.03 -1.31
N ALA A 94 -29.06 5.43 -1.97
CA ALA A 94 -30.41 6.01 -2.11
C ALA A 94 -31.12 6.16 -0.75
N ALA A 95 -30.81 5.27 0.21
CA ALA A 95 -31.31 5.34 1.59
C ALA A 95 -30.48 6.25 2.51
N GLY A 96 -29.47 6.97 1.99
CA GLY A 96 -28.57 7.80 2.80
C GLY A 96 -27.61 7.00 3.68
N GLN A 97 -27.41 5.72 3.40
CA GLN A 97 -26.52 4.83 4.14
C GLN A 97 -25.16 4.70 3.43
N PRO A 98 -24.05 4.55 4.17
CA PRO A 98 -22.77 4.28 3.57
C PRO A 98 -22.80 2.91 2.86
N PRO A 99 -22.24 2.81 1.65
CA PRO A 99 -22.22 1.57 0.89
C PRO A 99 -21.29 0.55 1.55
N ARG A 100 -21.85 -0.59 1.98
CA ARG A 100 -21.13 -1.67 2.67
C ARG A 100 -21.60 -3.04 2.18
N TYR A 101 -20.74 -4.03 2.30
CA TYR A 101 -21.17 -5.42 2.15
C TYR A 101 -22.05 -5.84 3.33
N THR A 102 -23.18 -6.43 3.05
CA THR A 102 -24.23 -6.72 4.05
C THR A 102 -24.04 -8.03 4.81
N GLY A 103 -22.99 -8.81 4.49
CA GLY A 103 -22.72 -10.09 5.15
C GLY A 103 -23.70 -11.21 4.81
N VAL A 104 -24.38 -11.16 3.65
CA VAL A 104 -25.42 -12.14 3.26
C VAL A 104 -24.93 -13.59 3.41
N TRP A 105 -23.71 -13.88 3.02
CA TRP A 105 -23.13 -15.23 3.10
C TRP A 105 -22.47 -15.56 4.44
N SER A 106 -22.39 -14.62 5.36
CA SER A 106 -21.72 -14.84 6.64
C SER A 106 -22.46 -15.83 7.57
N GLN A 107 -23.73 -16.07 7.31
CA GLN A 107 -24.59 -16.98 8.07
C GLN A 107 -25.18 -18.11 7.19
N ALA A 108 -24.63 -18.29 5.99
CA ALA A 108 -25.08 -19.34 5.10
C ALA A 108 -24.80 -20.72 5.69
N SER A 109 -25.75 -21.65 5.51
CA SER A 109 -25.58 -23.04 5.91
C SER A 109 -24.61 -23.77 4.98
N GLU A 110 -24.09 -24.92 5.43
CA GLU A 110 -23.25 -25.77 4.59
C GLU A 110 -24.01 -26.25 3.34
N GLU A 111 -25.32 -26.49 3.45
CA GLU A 111 -26.16 -26.89 2.33
C GLU A 111 -26.26 -25.78 1.28
N GLU A 112 -26.48 -24.52 1.68
CA GLU A 112 -26.54 -23.37 0.78
C GLU A 112 -25.20 -23.14 0.06
N VAL A 113 -24.10 -23.30 0.77
CA VAL A 113 -22.75 -23.22 0.20
C VAL A 113 -22.54 -24.35 -0.82
N GLN A 114 -22.92 -25.57 -0.47
CA GLN A 114 -22.76 -26.74 -1.34
C GLN A 114 -23.62 -26.64 -2.60
N GLU A 115 -24.84 -26.12 -2.49
CA GLU A 115 -25.70 -25.87 -3.67
C GLU A 115 -25.04 -24.92 -4.67
N GLU A 116 -24.36 -23.87 -4.21
CA GLU A 116 -23.65 -22.95 -5.12
C GLU A 116 -22.41 -23.60 -5.75
N LEU A 117 -21.69 -24.40 -4.98
CA LEU A 117 -20.56 -25.18 -5.50
C LEU A 117 -21.00 -26.19 -6.56
N ASP A 118 -22.11 -26.89 -6.33
CA ASP A 118 -22.67 -27.87 -7.26
C ASP A 118 -23.17 -27.23 -8.57
N LYS A 119 -23.60 -25.95 -8.52
CA LYS A 119 -23.88 -25.13 -9.71
C LYS A 119 -22.62 -24.71 -10.47
N GLY A 120 -21.43 -25.03 -9.94
CA GLY A 120 -20.13 -24.64 -10.52
C GLY A 120 -19.69 -23.22 -10.20
N ASN A 121 -20.37 -22.53 -9.28
CA ASN A 121 -19.98 -21.19 -8.84
C ASN A 121 -18.73 -21.24 -7.97
N LYS A 122 -17.78 -20.33 -8.24
CA LYS A 122 -16.56 -20.19 -7.43
C LYS A 122 -16.74 -19.03 -6.45
N PRO A 123 -16.55 -19.26 -5.15
CA PRO A 123 -16.65 -18.19 -4.15
C PRO A 123 -15.40 -17.31 -4.13
N VAL A 124 -15.55 -16.09 -3.64
CA VAL A 124 -14.49 -15.37 -2.94
C VAL A 124 -14.55 -15.74 -1.46
N TYR A 125 -13.44 -15.62 -0.73
CA TYR A 125 -13.47 -15.78 0.72
C TYR A 125 -13.36 -14.43 1.40
N ARG A 126 -14.23 -14.21 2.40
CA ARG A 126 -14.25 -12.96 3.18
C ARG A 126 -13.84 -13.23 4.63
N PHE A 127 -13.02 -12.32 5.15
CA PHE A 127 -12.65 -12.32 6.56
C PHE A 127 -13.79 -11.72 7.38
N ARG A 128 -14.15 -12.40 8.48
CA ARG A 128 -15.14 -11.97 9.46
C ARG A 128 -14.52 -10.91 10.36
N ILE A 129 -14.91 -9.67 10.22
CA ILE A 129 -14.50 -8.61 11.14
C ILE A 129 -15.18 -8.84 12.49
N PRO A 130 -14.43 -8.92 13.62
CA PRO A 130 -15.00 -8.94 14.96
C PRO A 130 -16.00 -7.79 15.14
N LYS A 131 -17.11 -8.01 15.82
CA LYS A 131 -18.16 -6.99 16.01
C LYS A 131 -18.17 -6.46 17.43
N LYS A 132 -18.70 -5.24 17.60
CA LYS A 132 -18.83 -4.55 18.90
C LYS A 132 -17.50 -4.26 19.59
N GLU A 133 -16.46 -4.08 18.82
CA GLU A 133 -15.12 -3.74 19.28
C GLU A 133 -14.66 -2.41 18.70
N THR A 134 -13.53 -1.93 19.17
CA THR A 134 -12.88 -0.73 18.65
C THR A 134 -11.42 -1.06 18.39
N ILE A 135 -10.97 -0.86 17.15
CA ILE A 135 -9.57 -0.99 16.78
C ILE A 135 -8.94 0.40 16.82
N SER A 136 -7.95 0.56 17.68
CA SER A 136 -7.22 1.82 17.82
C SER A 136 -5.74 1.60 17.60
N PHE A 137 -5.09 2.54 16.91
CA PHE A 137 -3.65 2.54 16.69
C PHE A 137 -3.11 3.97 16.62
N MET A 138 -1.82 4.12 16.94
CA MET A 138 -1.10 5.38 16.79
C MET A 138 -0.46 5.45 15.41
N ASP A 139 -0.96 6.34 14.56
CA ASP A 139 -0.33 6.68 13.30
C ASP A 139 0.72 7.78 13.51
N LEU A 140 1.93 7.59 12.99
CA LEU A 140 3.04 8.54 13.23
C LEU A 140 2.85 9.90 12.55
N VAL A 141 1.92 10.02 11.60
CA VAL A 141 1.64 11.26 10.85
C VAL A 141 0.24 11.81 11.18
N LYS A 142 -0.75 10.92 11.23
CA LYS A 142 -2.17 11.29 11.44
C LYS A 142 -2.57 11.29 12.93
N GLY A 143 -1.70 10.84 13.84
CA GLY A 143 -2.00 10.74 15.27
C GLY A 143 -2.87 9.53 15.61
N GLU A 144 -3.53 9.58 16.75
CA GLU A 144 -4.40 8.50 17.21
C GLU A 144 -5.58 8.27 16.24
N GLN A 145 -5.75 7.02 15.82
CA GLN A 145 -6.83 6.57 14.94
C GLN A 145 -7.68 5.54 15.69
N SER A 146 -8.99 5.63 15.55
CA SER A 146 -9.94 4.74 16.23
C SER A 146 -11.13 4.42 15.32
N PHE A 147 -11.44 3.15 15.15
CA PHE A 147 -12.47 2.65 14.25
C PHE A 147 -13.38 1.67 14.98
N ALA A 148 -14.68 1.94 15.02
CA ALA A 148 -15.63 0.95 15.49
C ALA A 148 -15.73 -0.19 14.48
N THR A 149 -15.61 -1.43 14.92
CA THR A 149 -15.64 -2.60 14.03
C THR A 149 -17.01 -2.81 13.39
N ASP A 150 -18.07 -2.30 13.99
CA ASP A 150 -19.43 -2.28 13.39
C ASP A 150 -19.48 -1.37 12.13
N ASP A 151 -18.53 -0.47 11.98
CA ASP A 151 -18.38 0.39 10.82
C ASP A 151 -17.52 -0.23 9.71
N LEU A 152 -16.89 -1.36 9.98
CA LEU A 152 -16.11 -2.12 9.03
C LEU A 152 -16.92 -3.27 8.45
N ASP A 153 -16.82 -3.48 7.15
CA ASP A 153 -17.41 -4.63 6.46
C ASP A 153 -16.41 -5.77 6.30
N ASP A 154 -16.93 -6.99 6.22
CA ASP A 154 -16.14 -8.17 5.92
C ASP A 154 -15.48 -8.03 4.54
N PHE A 155 -14.16 -8.14 4.50
CA PHE A 155 -13.40 -7.90 3.27
C PHE A 155 -12.88 -9.17 2.62
N ILE A 156 -12.72 -9.14 1.31
CA ILE A 156 -12.22 -10.30 0.56
C ILE A 156 -10.74 -10.50 0.86
N VAL A 157 -10.36 -11.71 1.26
CA VAL A 157 -8.97 -12.14 1.46
C VAL A 157 -8.47 -13.00 0.30
N ARG A 158 -9.37 -13.85 -0.30
CA ARG A 158 -9.05 -14.74 -1.42
C ARG A 158 -10.05 -14.52 -2.55
N LYS A 159 -9.55 -14.33 -3.76
CA LYS A 159 -10.35 -14.12 -4.97
C LYS A 159 -10.87 -15.46 -5.54
N LYS A 160 -11.77 -15.41 -6.55
CA LYS A 160 -12.34 -16.59 -7.24
C LYS A 160 -11.30 -17.45 -7.95
N ASP A 161 -10.19 -16.86 -8.39
CA ASP A 161 -9.06 -17.52 -9.02
C ASP A 161 -8.05 -18.09 -8.02
N SER A 162 -8.39 -18.03 -6.73
CA SER A 162 -7.56 -18.42 -5.59
C SER A 162 -6.38 -17.48 -5.28
N SER A 163 -6.20 -16.40 -6.02
CA SER A 163 -5.17 -15.40 -5.71
C SER A 163 -5.55 -14.58 -4.47
N PRO A 164 -4.56 -14.09 -3.71
CA PRO A 164 -4.78 -13.21 -2.56
C PRO A 164 -5.27 -11.84 -3.01
N THR A 165 -5.96 -11.13 -2.12
CA THR A 165 -6.14 -9.70 -2.27
C THR A 165 -4.93 -8.95 -1.73
N PHE A 166 -4.74 -7.71 -2.22
CA PHE A 166 -3.74 -6.78 -1.70
C PHE A 166 -3.78 -6.68 -0.16
N MET A 167 -4.97 -6.50 0.42
CA MET A 167 -5.12 -6.33 1.86
C MET A 167 -4.62 -7.53 2.68
N PHE A 168 -4.85 -8.73 2.18
CA PHE A 168 -4.40 -9.96 2.83
C PHE A 168 -2.90 -10.17 2.63
N ALA A 169 -2.43 -10.18 1.38
CA ALA A 169 -1.03 -10.46 1.08
C ALA A 169 -0.08 -9.48 1.77
N ASN A 170 -0.40 -8.17 1.73
CA ASN A 170 0.44 -7.16 2.37
C ASN A 170 0.50 -7.33 3.88
N ALA A 171 -0.64 -7.57 4.55
CA ALA A 171 -0.64 -7.75 5.99
C ALA A 171 0.23 -8.96 6.42
N ILE A 172 0.04 -10.11 5.76
CA ILE A 172 0.81 -11.33 6.06
C ILE A 172 2.31 -11.10 5.82
N ASP A 173 2.65 -10.55 4.65
CA ASP A 173 4.05 -10.34 4.29
C ASP A 173 4.73 -9.28 5.15
N ASP A 174 4.05 -8.20 5.51
CA ASP A 174 4.60 -7.17 6.42
C ASP A 174 4.98 -7.80 7.76
N SER A 175 4.13 -8.66 8.31
CA SER A 175 4.42 -9.35 9.57
C SER A 175 5.56 -10.36 9.43
N LEU A 176 5.53 -11.22 8.40
CA LEU A 176 6.50 -12.31 8.23
C LEU A 176 7.88 -11.81 7.79
N MET A 177 7.93 -10.75 7.01
CA MET A 177 9.19 -10.11 6.58
C MET A 177 9.75 -9.14 7.65
N GLY A 178 9.16 -9.09 8.85
CA GLY A 178 9.65 -8.27 9.95
C GLY A 178 9.58 -6.77 9.70
N VAL A 179 8.62 -6.31 8.88
CA VAL A 179 8.39 -4.88 8.66
C VAL A 179 7.91 -4.25 9.96
N ASP A 180 8.72 -3.38 10.55
CA ASP A 180 8.41 -2.70 11.81
C ASP A 180 7.67 -1.37 11.62
N LEU A 181 7.70 -0.81 10.40
CA LEU A 181 6.98 0.41 10.04
C LEU A 181 6.47 0.35 8.60
N VAL A 182 5.17 0.48 8.44
CA VAL A 182 4.50 0.69 7.14
C VAL A 182 4.31 2.19 6.92
N LEU A 183 5.04 2.74 5.94
CA LEU A 183 4.89 4.13 5.49
C LEU A 183 4.24 4.13 4.10
N ARG A 184 2.99 4.62 3.99
CA ARG A 184 2.19 4.53 2.76
C ARG A 184 1.25 5.72 2.58
N GLY A 185 0.55 5.79 1.46
CA GLY A 185 -0.47 6.80 1.18
C GLY A 185 -1.67 6.72 2.13
N ASP A 186 -2.29 7.85 2.46
CA ASP A 186 -3.44 7.93 3.36
C ASP A 186 -4.75 7.43 2.74
N ASP A 187 -4.77 7.13 1.45
CA ASP A 187 -5.83 6.36 0.78
C ASP A 187 -5.95 4.92 1.34
N HIS A 188 -4.89 4.41 1.96
CA HIS A 188 -4.87 3.13 2.66
C HIS A 188 -5.19 3.22 4.17
N LEU A 189 -5.46 4.40 4.72
CA LEU A 189 -5.73 4.55 6.16
C LEU A 189 -6.92 3.70 6.62
N SER A 190 -8.00 3.65 5.83
CA SER A 190 -9.18 2.82 6.13
C SER A 190 -8.94 1.31 6.00
N ASN A 191 -7.85 0.88 5.37
CA ASN A 191 -7.46 -0.53 5.27
C ASN A 191 -6.78 -1.02 6.55
N THR A 192 -6.09 -0.12 7.25
CA THR A 192 -5.28 -0.45 8.42
C THR A 192 -6.04 -1.18 9.52
N PRO A 193 -7.24 -0.76 9.98
CA PRO A 193 -7.96 -1.49 11.02
C PRO A 193 -8.36 -2.90 10.58
N ARG A 194 -8.62 -3.13 9.28
CA ARG A 194 -8.91 -4.47 8.73
C ARG A 194 -7.68 -5.36 8.75
N GLN A 195 -6.52 -4.81 8.41
CA GLN A 195 -5.24 -5.54 8.46
C GLN A 195 -4.83 -5.86 9.90
N ILE A 196 -5.05 -4.93 10.85
CA ILE A 196 -4.81 -5.17 12.27
C ILE A 196 -5.69 -6.33 12.75
N ALA A 197 -7.00 -6.31 12.50
CA ALA A 197 -7.91 -7.39 12.88
C ALA A 197 -7.47 -8.76 12.33
N LEU A 198 -7.02 -8.80 11.08
CA LEU A 198 -6.53 -10.01 10.44
C LEU A 198 -5.25 -10.52 11.13
N LEU A 199 -4.28 -9.65 11.38
CA LEU A 199 -3.02 -10.04 12.01
C LEU A 199 -3.20 -10.50 13.45
N GLU A 200 -4.03 -9.80 14.23
CA GLU A 200 -4.38 -10.20 15.61
C GLU A 200 -5.07 -11.57 15.65
N SER A 201 -5.97 -11.84 14.70
CA SER A 201 -6.64 -13.15 14.60
C SER A 201 -5.70 -14.31 14.27
N LEU A 202 -4.54 -14.01 13.71
CA LEU A 202 -3.51 -15.00 13.35
C LEU A 202 -2.34 -15.04 14.34
N ASP A 203 -2.41 -14.29 15.45
CA ASP A 203 -1.31 -14.10 16.41
C ASP A 203 0.00 -13.62 15.72
N LEU A 204 -0.14 -12.78 14.70
CA LEU A 204 0.99 -12.22 13.96
C LEU A 204 1.40 -10.84 14.51
N SER A 205 2.68 -10.47 14.32
CA SER A 205 3.22 -9.19 14.76
C SER A 205 2.58 -8.02 13.99
N LEU A 206 2.27 -6.94 14.71
CA LEU A 206 1.73 -5.71 14.12
C LEU A 206 2.86 -4.73 13.82
N PRO A 207 2.97 -4.21 12.60
CA PRO A 207 3.84 -3.08 12.31
C PRO A 207 3.28 -1.78 12.91
N ARG A 208 4.13 -0.78 13.06
CA ARG A 208 3.69 0.61 13.24
C ARG A 208 3.22 1.17 11.89
N TYR A 209 2.41 2.21 11.93
CA TYR A 209 1.86 2.81 10.72
C TYR A 209 2.16 4.30 10.62
N ALA A 210 2.36 4.77 9.40
CA ALA A 210 2.52 6.18 9.06
C ALA A 210 1.83 6.42 7.70
N HIS A 211 0.74 7.19 7.69
CA HIS A 211 -0.01 7.50 6.49
C HIS A 211 0.29 8.92 6.01
N VAL A 212 0.99 9.02 4.89
CA VAL A 212 1.35 10.29 4.26
C VAL A 212 0.26 10.72 3.29
N SER A 213 0.00 12.02 3.24
CA SER A 213 -1.00 12.55 2.30
C SER A 213 -0.54 12.40 0.86
N LEU A 214 -1.48 12.09 -0.02
CA LEU A 214 -1.24 11.97 -1.46
C LEU A 214 -0.85 13.32 -2.07
N PHE A 215 -0.07 13.27 -3.13
CA PHE A 215 0.19 14.46 -3.94
C PHE A 215 -1.07 14.86 -4.72
N THR A 216 -1.29 16.17 -4.82
CA THR A 216 -2.37 16.75 -5.61
C THR A 216 -1.83 17.50 -6.81
N GLY A 217 -2.61 17.52 -7.87
CA GLY A 217 -2.39 18.36 -9.03
C GLY A 217 -2.73 19.83 -8.76
N SER A 218 -2.63 20.66 -9.79
CA SER A 218 -2.97 22.09 -9.70
C SER A 218 -4.45 22.34 -9.40
N ASP A 219 -5.31 21.38 -9.71
CA ASP A 219 -6.75 21.37 -9.48
C ASP A 219 -7.16 20.87 -8.07
N GLY A 220 -6.18 20.49 -7.24
CA GLY A 220 -6.41 19.91 -5.91
C GLY A 220 -6.88 18.44 -5.90
N ALA A 221 -7.09 17.83 -7.07
CA ALA A 221 -7.38 16.41 -7.16
C ALA A 221 -6.11 15.56 -6.98
N PRO A 222 -6.21 14.29 -6.55
CA PRO A 222 -5.07 13.39 -6.49
C PRO A 222 -4.31 13.37 -7.82
N LEU A 223 -2.98 13.38 -7.73
CA LEU A 223 -2.12 13.42 -8.90
C LEU A 223 -2.34 12.18 -9.77
N SER A 224 -2.57 12.38 -11.05
CA SER A 224 -2.81 11.33 -12.05
C SER A 224 -2.23 11.72 -13.41
N LYS A 225 -2.08 10.75 -14.32
CA LYS A 225 -1.61 11.03 -15.69
C LYS A 225 -2.45 12.11 -16.42
N ARG A 226 -3.74 12.26 -16.05
CA ARG A 226 -4.65 13.23 -16.67
C ARG A 226 -4.45 14.67 -16.19
N ASN A 227 -3.89 14.85 -14.99
CA ASN A 227 -3.68 16.17 -14.37
C ASN A 227 -2.21 16.50 -14.08
N GLY A 228 -1.29 15.95 -14.89
CA GLY A 228 0.12 16.32 -14.87
C GLY A 228 1.03 15.44 -14.02
N SER A 229 0.62 14.19 -13.69
CA SER A 229 1.55 13.22 -13.12
C SER A 229 2.64 12.88 -14.12
N LEU A 230 3.89 13.03 -13.71
CA LEU A 230 5.07 12.58 -14.41
C LEU A 230 5.64 11.37 -13.68
N SER A 231 5.99 10.32 -14.42
CA SER A 231 6.77 9.21 -13.88
C SER A 231 8.23 9.62 -13.70
N ILE A 232 8.99 8.85 -12.94
CA ILE A 232 10.45 9.04 -12.84
C ILE A 232 11.10 8.89 -14.20
N SER A 233 10.64 7.93 -15.01
CA SER A 233 11.11 7.76 -16.40
C SER A 233 10.84 9.00 -17.26
N ASP A 234 9.65 9.63 -17.15
CA ASP A 234 9.36 10.87 -17.89
C ASP A 234 10.32 11.99 -17.47
N LEU A 235 10.58 12.14 -16.17
CA LEU A 235 11.53 13.15 -15.66
C LEU A 235 12.96 12.89 -16.20
N LYS A 236 13.38 11.64 -16.24
CA LYS A 236 14.65 11.22 -16.79
C LYS A 236 14.74 11.58 -18.28
N GLU A 237 13.72 11.26 -19.08
CA GLU A 237 13.66 11.60 -20.52
C GLU A 237 13.65 13.12 -20.76
N MET A 238 13.05 13.90 -19.86
CA MET A 238 13.08 15.37 -19.89
C MET A 238 14.45 15.96 -19.50
N GLY A 239 15.43 15.13 -19.09
CA GLY A 239 16.78 15.55 -18.75
C GLY A 239 16.94 16.05 -17.32
N TYR A 240 16.02 15.73 -16.42
CA TYR A 240 16.22 16.03 -15.00
C TYR A 240 17.35 15.16 -14.41
N LEU A 241 18.11 15.76 -13.48
CA LEU A 241 19.17 15.06 -12.78
C LEU A 241 18.59 14.29 -11.57
N PRO A 242 19.07 13.07 -11.27
CA PRO A 242 18.58 12.27 -10.13
C PRO A 242 18.63 13.02 -8.81
N ILE A 243 19.71 13.75 -8.56
CA ILE A 243 19.89 14.56 -7.33
C ILE A 243 18.85 15.68 -7.22
N ALA A 244 18.47 16.31 -8.33
CA ALA A 244 17.44 17.33 -8.36
C ALA A 244 16.07 16.74 -7.98
N VAL A 245 15.71 15.60 -8.60
CA VAL A 245 14.45 14.89 -8.32
C VAL A 245 14.40 14.43 -6.87
N SER A 246 15.48 13.83 -6.34
CA SER A 246 15.55 13.38 -4.94
C SER A 246 15.42 14.53 -3.95
N ASN A 247 16.08 15.67 -4.21
CA ASN A 247 15.98 16.87 -3.36
C ASN A 247 14.59 17.49 -3.38
N TYR A 248 13.93 17.50 -4.54
CA TYR A 248 12.55 17.95 -4.65
C TYR A 248 11.59 17.03 -3.90
N LEU A 249 11.61 15.73 -4.22
CA LEU A 249 10.68 14.76 -3.64
C LEU A 249 10.81 14.64 -2.12
N SER A 250 12.05 14.76 -1.60
CA SER A 250 12.28 14.71 -0.14
C SER A 250 11.73 15.90 0.63
N ARG A 251 11.33 16.97 -0.07
CA ARG A 251 10.76 18.20 0.52
C ARG A 251 9.26 18.34 0.24
N VAL A 252 8.73 17.59 -0.70
CA VAL A 252 7.28 17.57 -0.93
C VAL A 252 6.62 16.78 0.18
N GLY A 253 5.83 17.47 1.00
CA GLY A 253 5.18 16.84 2.17
C GLY A 253 6.09 16.61 3.38
N HIS A 254 7.34 17.13 3.35
CA HIS A 254 8.25 17.04 4.49
C HIS A 254 9.08 18.35 4.61
N THR A 255 9.16 18.89 5.81
CA THR A 255 9.90 20.15 6.03
C THR A 255 11.38 19.89 6.27
N ILE A 256 12.22 20.40 5.37
CA ILE A 256 13.68 20.54 5.55
C ILE A 256 13.97 22.05 5.54
N ASN A 257 14.58 22.56 6.60
CA ASN A 257 14.70 24.00 6.87
C ASN A 257 15.81 24.73 6.09
N ASP A 258 16.39 24.09 5.09
CA ASP A 258 17.39 24.69 4.21
C ASP A 258 17.06 24.41 2.74
N ASN A 259 17.72 25.17 1.86
CA ASN A 259 17.64 25.02 0.42
C ASN A 259 18.95 24.47 -0.17
N ASP A 260 19.78 23.79 0.61
CA ASP A 260 21.01 23.22 0.10
C ASP A 260 20.74 21.95 -0.71
N LEU A 261 21.51 21.80 -1.77
CA LEU A 261 21.47 20.55 -2.54
C LEU A 261 22.16 19.46 -1.71
N LYS A 262 21.43 18.41 -1.40
CA LYS A 262 21.83 17.33 -0.50
C LYS A 262 22.03 16.01 -1.23
N THR A 263 23.05 15.28 -0.85
CA THR A 263 23.23 13.87 -1.22
C THR A 263 22.15 13.00 -0.57
N GLN A 264 21.96 11.77 -1.04
CA GLN A 264 21.03 10.82 -0.43
C GLN A 264 21.27 10.58 1.06
N LYS A 265 22.55 10.57 1.49
CA LYS A 265 22.91 10.43 2.89
C LYS A 265 22.45 11.63 3.71
N GLU A 266 22.75 12.85 3.25
CA GLU A 266 22.33 14.09 3.93
C GLU A 266 20.81 14.26 3.95
N LEU A 267 20.09 13.81 2.91
CA LEU A 267 18.63 13.75 2.90
C LEU A 267 18.11 12.77 3.96
N ALA A 268 18.73 11.59 4.08
CA ALA A 268 18.38 10.62 5.11
C ALA A 268 18.64 11.18 6.53
N ASP A 269 19.79 11.82 6.75
CA ASP A 269 20.14 12.44 8.03
C ASP A 269 19.17 13.58 8.41
N SER A 270 18.67 14.31 7.42
CA SER A 270 17.70 15.41 7.59
C SER A 270 16.26 14.93 7.83
N PHE A 271 15.94 13.66 7.60
CA PHE A 271 14.59 13.13 7.71
C PHE A 271 14.11 13.04 9.16
N GLU A 272 12.93 13.58 9.45
CA GLU A 272 12.25 13.48 10.74
C GLU A 272 10.77 13.18 10.54
N THR A 273 10.24 12.11 11.12
CA THR A 273 8.82 11.75 10.98
C THR A 273 7.86 12.86 11.43
N LYS A 274 8.24 13.60 12.48
CA LYS A 274 7.46 14.75 12.96
C LYS A 274 7.33 15.91 11.97
N ASN A 275 8.21 15.95 10.96
CA ASN A 275 8.22 16.99 9.92
C ASN A 275 7.43 16.59 8.68
N ILE A 276 6.83 15.38 8.67
CA ILE A 276 5.92 14.95 7.60
C ILE A 276 4.60 15.72 7.75
N SER A 277 4.15 16.32 6.65
CA SER A 277 2.87 17.02 6.60
C SER A 277 1.70 16.03 6.67
N SER A 278 0.73 16.31 7.53
CA SER A 278 -0.55 15.58 7.55
C SER A 278 -1.54 16.06 6.47
N SER A 279 -1.22 17.16 5.78
CA SER A 279 -2.02 17.74 4.71
C SER A 279 -1.48 17.38 3.33
N PRO A 280 -2.35 17.30 2.30
CA PRO A 280 -1.91 17.06 0.93
C PRO A 280 -0.89 18.09 0.44
N SER A 281 0.11 17.63 -0.29
CA SER A 281 1.14 18.46 -0.89
C SER A 281 0.94 18.55 -2.39
N LYS A 282 1.09 19.76 -2.92
CA LYS A 282 0.93 20.01 -4.36
C LYS A 282 2.23 19.68 -5.10
N PHE A 283 2.12 18.94 -6.19
CA PHE A 283 3.22 18.77 -7.12
C PHE A 283 3.46 20.09 -7.88
N ASP A 284 4.68 20.59 -7.86
CA ASP A 284 5.05 21.90 -8.39
C ASP A 284 6.30 21.78 -9.26
N LEU A 285 6.12 21.96 -10.58
CA LEU A 285 7.20 21.87 -11.56
C LEU A 285 8.21 23.02 -11.44
N ASP A 286 7.79 24.22 -11.00
CA ASP A 286 8.70 25.35 -10.83
C ASP A 286 9.67 25.09 -9.67
N GLN A 287 9.20 24.44 -8.61
CA GLN A 287 10.07 23.99 -7.53
C GLN A 287 11.02 22.89 -8.00
N LEU A 288 10.57 21.95 -8.82
CA LEU A 288 11.45 20.93 -9.39
C LEU A 288 12.51 21.56 -10.29
N LEU A 289 12.15 22.56 -11.13
CA LEU A 289 13.09 23.32 -11.95
C LEU A 289 14.12 24.09 -11.11
N PHE A 290 13.71 24.64 -9.97
CA PHE A 290 14.65 25.26 -9.04
C PHE A 290 15.74 24.28 -8.57
N TRP A 291 15.35 23.04 -8.21
CA TRP A 291 16.32 22.02 -7.80
C TRP A 291 17.18 21.54 -8.98
N GLN A 292 16.59 21.45 -10.19
CA GLN A 292 17.33 21.12 -11.40
C GLN A 292 18.43 22.17 -11.68
N LYS A 293 18.08 23.45 -11.61
CA LYS A 293 19.05 24.54 -11.80
C LYS A 293 20.18 24.45 -10.78
N LYS A 294 19.85 24.28 -9.50
CA LYS A 294 20.87 24.08 -8.46
C LYS A 294 21.77 22.88 -8.72
N ALA A 295 21.22 21.77 -9.18
CA ALA A 295 21.99 20.59 -9.51
C ALA A 295 22.94 20.85 -10.66
N VAL A 296 22.47 21.50 -11.72
CA VAL A 296 23.33 21.87 -12.89
C VAL A 296 24.44 22.85 -12.48
N ASP A 297 24.12 23.85 -11.66
CA ASP A 297 25.12 24.86 -11.20
C ASP A 297 26.22 24.23 -10.33
N ASN A 298 26.00 23.03 -9.78
CA ASN A 298 26.98 22.27 -8.98
C ASN A 298 27.69 21.16 -9.76
N LEU A 299 27.37 20.95 -11.03
CA LEU A 299 28.12 19.99 -11.86
C LEU A 299 29.57 20.47 -12.05
N THR A 300 30.50 19.54 -11.97
CA THR A 300 31.89 19.78 -12.36
C THR A 300 32.06 19.59 -13.87
N ILE A 301 33.14 20.15 -14.44
CA ILE A 301 33.41 20.11 -15.91
C ILE A 301 33.51 18.68 -16.46
N ASP A 302 33.75 17.71 -15.60
CA ASP A 302 33.92 16.29 -15.95
C ASP A 302 32.63 15.46 -15.81
N GLU A 303 31.53 16.06 -15.36
CA GLU A 303 30.19 15.48 -15.19
C GLU A 303 29.20 16.06 -16.23
#